data_d237ecc5a2da8fc45939fb7eba4cb957
#
_entry.id   d237ecc5a2da8fc45939fb7eba4cb957
#
_cell.length_a   1.000
_cell.length_b   1.000
_cell.length_c   1.000
_cell.angle_alpha   90.00
_cell.angle_beta   90.00
_cell.angle_gamma   90.00
#
_symmetry.space_group_name_H-M   'P 1'
#
loop_
_entity.id
_entity.type
_entity.pdbx_description
1 polymer ?
#
loop_
_entity_poly.entity_id
_entity_poly.type
_entity_poly.pdbx_seq_one_letter_code
_entity_poly.pdbx_strand_id
1 'polypeptide(L)'
;MAGGMFVTGPTVKRPDHPDYELLYAEASRLDVPLWIHPSRPPLYPDYLDEKDSKFQVWQTLSWLQDSSIAMVRIVFAGVFERHPTLKLIIHHHGALVPLFAQRMQYGWD
;
A
#
# COMPACT_ATOMS: atom_id res chain seq x y z
N MET A 1 12.55 8.24 -17.36
CA MET A 1 12.35 7.40 -16.16
C MET A 1 10.94 6.81 -16.19
N ALA A 2 10.81 5.52 -15.89
CA ALA A 2 9.51 4.84 -15.92
C ALA A 2 8.67 5.05 -14.64
N GLY A 3 9.25 5.56 -13.57
CA GLY A 3 8.61 5.79 -12.29
C GLY A 3 9.49 5.43 -11.11
N GLY A 4 8.93 5.35 -9.93
CA GLY A 4 9.58 4.92 -8.71
C GLY A 4 8.80 3.80 -8.03
N MET A 5 9.43 3.12 -7.09
CA MET A 5 8.78 2.10 -6.27
C MET A 5 9.00 2.39 -4.79
N PHE A 6 7.97 2.21 -3.97
CA PHE A 6 8.13 2.21 -2.53
C PHE A 6 7.41 1.01 -1.90
N VAL A 7 7.83 0.65 -0.71
CA VAL A 7 7.34 -0.54 -0.03
C VAL A 7 6.32 -0.20 1.06
N THR A 8 5.39 -1.11 1.28
CA THR A 8 4.36 -1.00 2.31
C THR A 8 4.35 -2.26 3.18
N GLY A 9 3.84 -2.15 4.38
CA GLY A 9 3.73 -3.28 5.29
C GLY A 9 3.82 -2.84 6.74
N PRO A 10 3.68 -3.78 7.68
CA PRO A 10 3.59 -3.46 9.11
C PRO A 10 4.92 -2.98 9.72
N THR A 11 6.03 -3.20 9.03
CA THR A 11 7.38 -2.88 9.54
C THR A 11 7.98 -1.62 8.93
N VAL A 12 7.25 -0.93 8.06
CA VAL A 12 7.70 0.29 7.37
C VAL A 12 6.75 1.45 7.67
N LYS A 13 7.18 2.66 7.32
CA LYS A 13 6.39 3.88 7.51
C LYS A 13 5.10 3.79 6.69
N ARG A 14 3.97 4.18 7.30
CA ARG A 14 2.67 4.18 6.62
C ARG A 14 2.67 5.12 5.40
N PRO A 15 1.98 4.78 4.31
CA PRO A 15 2.04 5.58 3.07
C PRO A 15 1.38 6.96 3.19
N ASP A 16 0.48 7.16 4.14
CA ASP A 16 -0.15 8.47 4.42
C ASP A 16 0.67 9.33 5.39
N HIS A 17 1.91 8.94 5.71
CA HIS A 17 2.78 9.75 6.58
C HIS A 17 3.22 11.03 5.84
N PRO A 18 3.30 12.18 6.56
CA PRO A 18 3.69 13.45 5.94
C PRO A 18 5.02 13.43 5.19
N ASP A 19 5.96 12.56 5.58
CA ASP A 19 7.26 12.42 4.90
C ASP A 19 7.14 12.00 3.43
N TYR A 20 6.01 11.42 3.02
CA TYR A 20 5.78 11.02 1.63
C TYR A 20 5.19 12.14 0.76
N GLU A 21 4.80 13.29 1.33
CA GLU A 21 4.21 14.38 0.53
C GLU A 21 5.14 14.88 -0.56
N LEU A 22 6.44 15.01 -0.28
CA LEU A 22 7.42 15.42 -1.30
C LEU A 22 7.55 14.39 -2.41
N LEU A 23 7.47 13.10 -2.08
CA LEU A 23 7.51 12.03 -3.08
C LEU A 23 6.29 12.10 -4.00
N TYR A 24 5.10 12.26 -3.43
CA TYR A 24 3.86 12.36 -4.21
C TYR A 24 3.84 13.60 -5.10
N ALA A 25 4.26 14.74 -4.56
CA ALA A 25 4.35 15.97 -5.31
C ALA A 25 5.32 15.84 -6.49
N GLU A 26 6.49 15.25 -6.28
CA GLU A 26 7.51 15.12 -7.32
C GLU A 26 7.09 14.11 -8.40
N ALA A 27 6.48 12.98 -8.02
CA ALA A 27 5.95 12.01 -8.99
C ALA A 27 4.85 12.64 -9.85
N SER A 28 3.98 13.46 -9.24
CA SER A 28 2.94 14.21 -9.97
C SER A 28 3.56 15.22 -10.92
N ARG A 29 4.55 15.97 -10.47
CA ARG A 29 5.25 16.98 -11.28
C ARG A 29 5.93 16.35 -12.50
N LEU A 30 6.57 15.21 -12.31
CA LEU A 30 7.28 14.48 -13.37
C LEU A 30 6.34 13.64 -14.25
N ASP A 31 5.06 13.52 -13.89
CA ASP A 31 4.07 12.68 -14.56
C ASP A 31 4.51 11.22 -14.68
N VAL A 32 5.10 10.69 -13.61
CA VAL A 32 5.54 9.28 -13.55
C VAL A 32 4.76 8.52 -12.48
N PRO A 33 4.48 7.21 -12.70
CA PRO A 33 3.78 6.41 -11.71
C PRO A 33 4.70 6.03 -10.55
N LEU A 34 4.09 5.79 -9.38
CA LEU A 34 4.72 5.13 -8.25
C LEU A 34 4.16 3.72 -8.12
N TRP A 35 5.05 2.76 -8.00
CA TRP A 35 4.71 1.35 -7.80
C TRP A 35 4.71 1.05 -6.32
N ILE A 36 3.66 0.42 -5.82
CA ILE A 36 3.55 0.02 -4.41
C ILE A 36 3.73 -1.48 -4.32
N HIS A 37 4.75 -1.92 -3.57
CA HIS A 37 5.04 -3.32 -3.34
C HIS A 37 5.02 -3.63 -1.85
N PRO A 38 4.41 -4.75 -1.42
CA PRO A 38 4.45 -5.16 -0.03
C PRO A 38 5.85 -5.61 0.39
N SER A 39 6.14 -5.49 1.69
CA SER A 39 7.47 -5.80 2.23
C SER A 39 7.43 -6.61 3.53
N ARG A 40 6.27 -7.16 3.90
CA ARG A 40 6.18 -8.01 5.09
C ARG A 40 7.16 -9.18 4.98
N PRO A 41 8.07 -9.36 5.96
CA PRO A 41 9.04 -10.45 5.90
C PRO A 41 8.45 -11.76 6.43
N PRO A 42 9.05 -12.92 6.08
CA PRO A 42 8.60 -14.21 6.58
C PRO A 42 8.70 -14.36 8.10
N LEU A 43 9.60 -13.60 8.73
CA LEU A 43 9.79 -13.60 10.19
C LEU A 43 8.71 -12.83 10.95
N TYR A 44 7.76 -12.20 10.24
CA TYR A 44 6.62 -11.53 10.87
C TYR A 44 5.51 -12.57 11.08
N PRO A 45 5.17 -12.93 12.33
CA PRO A 45 4.25 -14.05 12.60
C PRO A 45 2.83 -13.74 12.17
N ASP A 46 2.06 -14.80 11.87
CA ASP A 46 0.63 -14.69 11.58
C ASP A 46 -0.17 -14.55 12.88
N TYR A 47 0.29 -15.17 13.96
CA TYR A 47 -0.35 -15.15 15.28
C TYR A 47 0.66 -14.81 16.38
N LEU A 48 0.17 -14.30 17.51
CA LEU A 48 1.00 -13.81 18.60
C LEU A 48 1.85 -14.90 19.28
N ASP A 49 1.43 -16.15 19.23
CA ASP A 49 2.13 -17.28 19.82
C ASP A 49 3.12 -17.96 18.87
N GLU A 50 3.29 -17.41 17.68
CA GLU A 50 4.22 -17.89 16.67
C GLU A 50 5.48 -17.01 16.61
N LYS A 51 6.58 -17.61 16.19
CA LYS A 51 7.81 -16.88 15.93
C LYS A 51 7.86 -16.36 14.48
N ASP A 52 7.39 -17.15 13.55
CA ASP A 52 7.46 -16.89 12.11
C ASP A 52 6.11 -17.19 11.45
N SER A 53 5.87 -16.59 10.28
CA SER A 53 4.72 -16.93 9.43
C SER A 53 4.84 -18.38 8.91
N LYS A 54 3.70 -19.06 8.79
CA LYS A 54 3.63 -20.47 8.33
C LYS A 54 3.05 -20.53 6.92
N PHE A 55 3.35 -21.62 6.23
CA PHE A 55 2.72 -21.99 4.94
C PHE A 55 2.81 -20.90 3.87
N GLN A 56 3.83 -20.04 3.93
CA GLN A 56 4.00 -18.91 2.99
C GLN A 56 2.86 -17.86 3.08
N VAL A 57 2.09 -17.84 4.16
CA VAL A 57 0.95 -16.92 4.33
C VAL A 57 1.40 -15.46 4.25
N TRP A 58 2.61 -15.16 4.72
CA TRP A 58 3.19 -13.82 4.68
C TRP A 58 3.20 -13.20 3.26
N GLN A 59 3.40 -14.01 2.23
CA GLN A 59 3.42 -13.52 0.83
C GLN A 59 2.15 -13.87 0.06
N THR A 60 1.56 -15.03 0.29
CA THR A 60 0.39 -15.46 -0.51
C THR A 60 -0.89 -14.73 -0.15
N LEU A 61 -1.01 -14.27 1.11
CA LEU A 61 -2.20 -13.59 1.60
C LEU A 61 -1.90 -12.24 2.24
N SER A 62 -0.92 -12.19 3.17
CA SER A 62 -0.69 -10.96 3.95
C SER A 62 -0.16 -9.83 3.10
N TRP A 63 0.60 -10.09 2.04
CA TRP A 63 1.01 -9.06 1.08
C TRP A 63 -0.19 -8.40 0.39
N LEU A 64 -1.22 -9.18 0.05
CA LEU A 64 -2.45 -8.63 -0.53
C LEU A 64 -3.16 -7.73 0.48
N GLN A 65 -3.20 -8.14 1.74
CA GLN A 65 -3.79 -7.33 2.81
C GLN A 65 -3.00 -6.04 3.03
N ASP A 66 -1.68 -6.11 3.13
CA ASP A 66 -0.83 -4.93 3.38
C ASP A 66 -0.94 -3.90 2.24
N SER A 67 -0.94 -4.36 0.99
CA SER A 67 -1.12 -3.47 -0.16
C SER A 67 -2.51 -2.83 -0.18
N SER A 68 -3.53 -3.58 0.21
CA SER A 68 -4.91 -3.07 0.29
C SER A 68 -5.05 -2.01 1.38
N ILE A 69 -4.47 -2.26 2.55
CA ILE A 69 -4.45 -1.27 3.65
C ILE A 69 -3.75 0.01 3.19
N ALA A 70 -2.60 -0.12 2.54
CA ALA A 70 -1.85 1.02 2.02
C ALA A 70 -2.69 1.85 1.05
N MET A 71 -3.36 1.21 0.10
CA MET A 71 -4.20 1.89 -0.90
C MET A 71 -5.36 2.63 -0.24
N VAL A 72 -6.08 1.98 0.67
CA VAL A 72 -7.21 2.60 1.38
C VAL A 72 -6.74 3.81 2.19
N ARG A 73 -5.61 3.71 2.87
CA ARG A 73 -5.05 4.83 3.64
C ARG A 73 -4.67 6.01 2.74
N ILE A 74 -4.05 5.75 1.58
CA ILE A 74 -3.70 6.80 0.62
C ILE A 74 -4.96 7.54 0.15
N VAL A 75 -5.99 6.80 -0.23
CA VAL A 75 -7.26 7.38 -0.71
C VAL A 75 -7.95 8.17 0.40
N PHE A 76 -8.13 7.57 1.56
CA PHE A 76 -8.89 8.19 2.66
C PHE A 76 -8.16 9.34 3.35
N ALA A 77 -6.84 9.36 3.26
CA ALA A 77 -6.04 10.50 3.76
C ALA A 77 -5.99 11.68 2.79
N GLY A 78 -6.70 11.63 1.68
CA GLY A 78 -6.81 12.76 0.74
C GLY A 78 -5.57 12.98 -0.12
N VAL A 79 -4.74 11.96 -0.33
CA VAL A 79 -3.52 12.11 -1.14
C VAL A 79 -3.87 12.49 -2.58
N PHE A 80 -4.90 11.88 -3.16
CA PHE A 80 -5.32 12.19 -4.53
C PHE A 80 -6.02 13.55 -4.67
N GLU A 81 -6.63 14.06 -3.61
CA GLU A 81 -7.16 15.43 -3.61
C GLU A 81 -6.03 16.45 -3.65
N ARG A 82 -4.94 16.20 -2.90
CA ARG A 82 -3.76 17.08 -2.91
C ARG A 82 -2.90 16.92 -4.15
N HIS A 83 -2.89 15.73 -4.74
CA HIS A 83 -2.09 15.40 -5.92
C HIS A 83 -2.95 14.71 -6.99
N PRO A 84 -3.84 15.46 -7.67
CA PRO A 84 -4.85 14.87 -8.56
C PRO A 84 -4.29 14.18 -9.81
N THR A 85 -3.04 14.46 -10.18
CA THR A 85 -2.37 13.80 -11.32
C THR A 85 -1.50 12.63 -10.90
N LEU A 86 -1.41 12.33 -9.59
CA LEU A 86 -0.63 11.21 -9.08
C LEU A 86 -1.15 9.89 -9.64
N LYS A 87 -0.22 9.03 -10.08
CA LYS A 87 -0.51 7.69 -10.58
C LYS A 87 0.13 6.66 -9.67
N LEU A 88 -0.67 5.74 -9.15
CA LEU A 88 -0.19 4.65 -8.32
C LEU A 88 -0.49 3.31 -9.01
N ILE A 89 0.48 2.42 -8.97
CA ILE A 89 0.33 1.05 -9.47
C ILE A 89 0.47 0.12 -8.28
N ILE A 90 -0.61 -0.57 -7.97
CA ILE A 90 -0.64 -1.52 -6.85
C ILE A 90 -0.32 -2.90 -7.39
N HIS A 91 0.74 -3.52 -6.89
CA HIS A 91 1.14 -4.87 -7.29
C HIS A 91 0.06 -5.90 -6.95
N HIS A 92 0.18 -7.10 -7.55
CA HIS A 92 -0.75 -8.22 -7.36
C HIS A 92 -2.18 -7.87 -7.76
N HIS A 93 -2.34 -7.32 -8.97
CA HIS A 93 -3.64 -6.99 -9.60
C HIS A 93 -4.50 -6.03 -8.78
N GLY A 94 -3.89 -5.11 -8.02
CA GLY A 94 -4.61 -4.21 -7.12
C GLY A 94 -4.97 -4.84 -5.78
N ALA A 95 -4.38 -5.99 -5.47
CA ALA A 95 -4.56 -6.72 -4.22
C ALA A 95 -6.04 -7.08 -3.97
N LEU A 96 -6.60 -6.73 -2.81
CA LEU A 96 -8.00 -7.01 -2.47
C LEU A 96 -8.94 -5.87 -2.84
N VAL A 97 -8.41 -4.72 -3.27
CA VAL A 97 -9.23 -3.52 -3.52
C VAL A 97 -10.30 -3.75 -4.59
N PRO A 98 -10.00 -4.38 -5.75
CA PRO A 98 -11.03 -4.58 -6.77
C PRO A 98 -12.21 -5.44 -6.29
N LEU A 99 -11.97 -6.37 -5.36
CA LEU A 99 -12.99 -7.28 -4.85
C LEU A 99 -13.78 -6.68 -3.69
N PHE A 100 -13.16 -5.83 -2.87
CA PHE A 100 -13.72 -5.35 -1.62
C PHE A 100 -13.89 -3.83 -1.55
N ALA A 101 -13.85 -3.13 -2.69
CA ALA A 101 -13.95 -1.67 -2.74
C ALA A 101 -15.22 -1.17 -2.04
N GLN A 102 -16.36 -1.79 -2.30
CA GLN A 102 -17.63 -1.39 -1.67
C GLN A 102 -17.59 -1.57 -0.14
N ARG A 103 -16.99 -2.67 0.35
CA ARG A 103 -16.82 -2.89 1.79
C ARG A 103 -15.88 -1.84 2.42
N MET A 104 -14.82 -1.49 1.71
CA MET A 104 -13.85 -0.50 2.16
C MET A 104 -14.48 0.89 2.30
N GLN A 105 -15.46 1.21 1.44
CA GLN A 105 -16.17 2.48 1.48
C GLN A 105 -16.90 2.72 2.81
N TYR A 106 -17.34 1.68 3.49
CA TYR A 106 -17.96 1.82 4.81
C TYR A 106 -17.03 2.40 5.87
N GLY A 107 -15.73 2.31 5.68
CA GLY A 107 -14.73 2.89 6.58
C GLY A 107 -14.42 4.36 6.29
N TRP A 108 -15.05 4.96 5.27
CA TRP A 108 -14.82 6.34 4.89
C TRP A 108 -15.37 7.34 5.91
N ASP A 109 -16.41 6.96 6.61
CA ASP A 109 -17.02 7.82 7.63
C ASP A 109 -16.10 7.96 8.85
#